data_942dc8e91066d26160fbfdfea0a137b7
#
_entry.id   942dc8e91066d26160fbfdfea0a137b7
#
_cell.length_a   1.000
_cell.length_b   1.000
_cell.length_c   1.000
_cell.angle_alpha   90.00
_cell.angle_beta   90.00
_cell.angle_gamma   90.00
#
_symmetry.space_group_name_H-M   'P 1'
#
loop_
_entity.id
_entity.type
_entity.pdbx_description
1 polymer ?
#
loop_
_entity_poly.entity_id
_entity_poly.type
_entity_poly.pdbx_seq_one_letter_code
_entity_poly.pdbx_strand_id
1 'polypeptide(L)'
;MITAALSWWNERPEDLVACVFGMAEIADRIVAVDGAYARYPGATVTSSPDQADAIRGAASVAGLGCVIVEPNRLWAGQVEKRSFLLAEAARGSDWIAIVDADWIIHADRAAARAELETVHDDVVSVSMWTPDSGLEPATGWHRKVAGKRSEQPHLFRPLPELRAETMHAWYSALVDGERVWALKGNRPKRRVLGQHRLRARYEIEHRTLYRTEQQCRASRAFCNDREFVLRLTGQEDDAPGLPPPVFDYVTVPYR
;
A
#
# COMPACT_ATOMS: atom_id res chain seq x y z
N MET A 1 -2.40 -15.46 13.59
CA MET A 1 -1.33 -15.22 12.58
C MET A 1 -1.57 -13.91 11.87
N ILE A 2 -0.55 -13.05 11.77
CA ILE A 2 -0.60 -11.78 11.04
C ILE A 2 0.18 -11.93 9.74
N THR A 3 -0.47 -11.63 8.61
CA THR A 3 0.15 -11.68 7.28
C THR A 3 0.38 -10.27 6.76
N ALA A 4 1.63 -9.93 6.43
CA ALA A 4 1.94 -8.71 5.69
C ALA A 4 1.66 -8.95 4.19
N ALA A 5 0.87 -8.07 3.61
CA ALA A 5 0.46 -8.11 2.21
C ALA A 5 1.25 -7.02 1.45
N LEU A 6 2.32 -7.43 0.77
CA LEU A 6 3.25 -6.54 0.06
C LEU A 6 2.93 -6.47 -1.42
N SER A 7 2.75 -5.27 -1.93
CA SER A 7 2.67 -5.00 -3.37
C SER A 7 3.94 -4.25 -3.82
N TRP A 8 4.65 -4.79 -4.82
CA TRP A 8 5.84 -4.11 -5.36
C TRP A 8 5.91 -4.21 -6.89
N TRP A 9 6.72 -3.36 -7.48
CA TRP A 9 7.20 -3.45 -8.84
C TRP A 9 8.33 -2.45 -9.06
N ASN A 10 9.46 -2.94 -9.57
CA ASN A 10 10.65 -2.15 -9.94
C ASN A 10 11.14 -1.23 -8.81
N GLU A 11 11.21 -1.79 -7.61
CA GLU A 11 11.75 -1.12 -6.42
C GLU A 11 13.25 -1.44 -6.27
N ARG A 12 13.96 -0.64 -5.49
CA ARG A 12 15.35 -0.94 -5.18
C ARG A 12 15.42 -2.10 -4.17
N PRO A 13 16.32 -3.08 -4.37
CA PRO A 13 16.45 -4.21 -3.45
C PRO A 13 16.65 -3.79 -1.98
N GLU A 14 17.44 -2.73 -1.73
CA GLU A 14 17.68 -2.22 -0.38
C GLU A 14 16.42 -1.64 0.28
N ASP A 15 15.51 -1.01 -0.48
CA ASP A 15 14.25 -0.51 0.05
C ASP A 15 13.32 -1.67 0.40
N LEU A 16 13.29 -2.70 -0.44
CA LEU A 16 12.53 -3.92 -0.16
C LEU A 16 13.05 -4.64 1.09
N VAL A 17 14.38 -4.73 1.26
CA VAL A 17 14.98 -5.29 2.48
C VAL A 17 14.54 -4.50 3.72
N ALA A 18 14.62 -3.18 3.68
CA ALA A 18 14.18 -2.32 4.79
C ALA A 18 12.68 -2.48 5.08
N CYS A 19 11.85 -2.55 4.04
CA CYS A 19 10.41 -2.78 4.15
C CYS A 19 10.11 -4.12 4.83
N VAL A 20 10.80 -5.21 4.43
CA VAL A 20 10.63 -6.55 5.01
C VAL A 20 11.02 -6.58 6.49
N PHE A 21 12.13 -5.95 6.88
CA PHE A 21 12.48 -5.82 8.30
C PHE A 21 11.44 -5.04 9.09
N GLY A 22 10.85 -3.98 8.51
CA GLY A 22 9.73 -3.29 9.12
C GLY A 22 8.50 -4.20 9.29
N MET A 23 8.18 -5.06 8.30
CA MET A 23 7.09 -6.02 8.43
C MET A 23 7.33 -7.02 9.57
N ALA A 24 8.58 -7.40 9.85
CA ALA A 24 8.93 -8.31 10.92
C ALA A 24 8.58 -7.76 12.32
N GLU A 25 8.40 -6.46 12.44
CA GLU A 25 7.95 -5.83 13.68
C GLU A 25 6.52 -6.22 14.07
N ILE A 26 5.72 -6.82 13.16
CA ILE A 26 4.34 -7.20 13.45
C ILE A 26 3.93 -8.56 12.85
N ALA A 27 4.35 -8.87 11.64
CA ALA A 27 3.89 -10.03 10.88
C ALA A 27 4.57 -11.34 11.28
N ASP A 28 3.92 -12.46 10.93
CA ASP A 28 4.45 -13.82 11.04
C ASP A 28 4.87 -14.34 9.66
N ARG A 29 4.24 -13.83 8.60
CA ARG A 29 4.56 -14.14 7.21
C ARG A 29 4.31 -12.97 6.27
N ILE A 30 4.89 -13.08 5.08
CA ILE A 30 4.68 -12.15 3.98
C ILE A 30 3.99 -12.91 2.84
N VAL A 31 2.98 -12.29 2.25
CA VAL A 31 2.48 -12.60 0.92
C VAL A 31 2.78 -11.39 0.06
N ALA A 32 3.59 -11.58 -0.97
CA ALA A 32 4.06 -10.51 -1.82
C ALA A 32 3.64 -10.73 -3.28
N VAL A 33 3.15 -9.69 -3.96
CA VAL A 33 2.65 -9.75 -5.34
C VAL A 33 3.40 -8.75 -6.20
N ASP A 34 4.06 -9.28 -7.26
CA ASP A 34 4.83 -8.51 -8.26
C ASP A 34 3.98 -8.06 -9.44
N GLY A 35 4.59 -7.28 -10.30
CA GLY A 35 4.11 -6.85 -11.60
C GLY A 35 3.58 -5.42 -11.67
N ALA A 36 3.85 -4.79 -12.80
CA ALA A 36 3.43 -3.43 -13.09
C ALA A 36 1.93 -3.30 -13.36
N TYR A 37 1.44 -2.07 -13.27
CA TYR A 37 0.16 -1.70 -13.86
C TYR A 37 0.32 -1.50 -15.37
N ALA A 38 -0.65 -1.96 -16.17
CA ALA A 38 -0.58 -1.98 -17.64
C ALA A 38 -0.28 -0.62 -18.30
N ARG A 39 -0.63 0.47 -17.59
CA ARG A 39 -0.42 1.85 -18.09
C ARG A 39 0.82 2.54 -17.52
N TYR A 40 1.63 1.83 -16.71
CA TYR A 40 2.88 2.41 -16.24
C TYR A 40 3.91 2.47 -17.37
N PRO A 41 4.65 3.58 -17.49
CA PRO A 41 5.75 3.66 -18.45
C PRO A 41 6.81 2.59 -18.19
N GLY A 42 7.14 1.81 -19.20
CA GLY A 42 8.11 0.70 -19.07
C GLY A 42 7.59 -0.51 -18.28
N ALA A 43 6.26 -0.67 -18.20
CA ALA A 43 5.63 -1.77 -17.46
C ALA A 43 6.14 -3.14 -17.92
N THR A 44 6.50 -3.97 -16.94
CA THR A 44 6.86 -5.37 -17.12
C THR A 44 5.97 -6.27 -16.27
N VAL A 45 5.76 -7.50 -16.70
CA VAL A 45 4.93 -8.48 -15.97
C VAL A 45 5.57 -8.93 -14.67
N THR A 46 6.90 -8.85 -14.59
CA THR A 46 7.70 -9.12 -13.38
C THR A 46 8.78 -8.06 -13.21
N SER A 47 9.19 -7.86 -11.98
CA SER A 47 10.39 -7.10 -11.65
C SER A 47 11.68 -7.88 -11.96
N SER A 48 12.84 -7.26 -11.76
CA SER A 48 14.12 -7.94 -11.82
C SER A 48 14.22 -9.02 -10.72
N PRO A 49 14.79 -10.22 -10.99
CA PRO A 49 14.85 -11.33 -10.03
C PRO A 49 15.51 -10.99 -8.69
N ASP A 50 16.49 -10.07 -8.68
CA ASP A 50 17.16 -9.60 -7.47
C ASP A 50 16.21 -8.98 -6.44
N GLN A 51 15.09 -8.42 -6.88
CA GLN A 51 14.07 -7.87 -6.00
C GLN A 51 13.31 -8.97 -5.23
N ALA A 52 12.90 -10.02 -5.92
CA ALA A 52 12.28 -11.17 -5.28
C ALA A 52 13.26 -11.89 -4.33
N ASP A 53 14.53 -11.98 -4.72
CA ASP A 53 15.59 -12.56 -3.88
C ASP A 53 15.89 -11.69 -2.65
N ALA A 54 15.84 -10.38 -2.77
CA ALA A 54 15.96 -9.45 -1.65
C ALA A 54 14.84 -9.66 -0.63
N ILE A 55 13.57 -9.79 -1.10
CA ILE A 55 12.42 -10.08 -0.22
C ILE A 55 12.60 -11.43 0.48
N ARG A 56 12.92 -12.52 -0.26
CA ARG A 56 13.12 -13.86 0.31
C ARG A 56 14.26 -13.89 1.32
N GLY A 57 15.40 -13.28 0.97
CA GLY A 57 16.58 -13.22 1.83
C GLY A 57 16.30 -12.47 3.12
N ALA A 58 15.70 -11.30 3.04
CA ALA A 58 15.34 -10.50 4.23
C ALA A 58 14.29 -11.22 5.09
N ALA A 59 13.27 -11.84 4.49
CA ALA A 59 12.26 -12.61 5.21
C ALA A 59 12.89 -13.80 5.96
N SER A 60 13.81 -14.53 5.33
CA SER A 60 14.54 -15.63 5.95
C SER A 60 15.36 -15.17 7.16
N VAL A 61 16.09 -14.05 7.03
CA VAL A 61 16.87 -13.47 8.14
C VAL A 61 15.96 -13.02 9.27
N ALA A 62 14.81 -12.44 8.96
CA ALA A 62 13.82 -11.99 9.93
C ALA A 62 12.97 -13.12 10.55
N GLY A 63 13.12 -14.37 10.09
CA GLY A 63 12.33 -15.50 10.56
C GLY A 63 10.87 -15.48 10.12
N LEU A 64 10.55 -14.81 9.00
CA LEU A 64 9.22 -14.71 8.44
C LEU A 64 8.95 -15.79 7.40
N GLY A 65 7.75 -16.38 7.41
CA GLY A 65 7.25 -17.11 6.24
C GLY A 65 7.15 -16.16 5.04
N CYS A 66 7.51 -16.62 3.83
CA CYS A 66 7.44 -15.78 2.65
C CYS A 66 6.84 -16.55 1.47
N VAL A 67 5.78 -15.98 0.90
CA VAL A 67 5.15 -16.45 -0.34
C VAL A 67 5.21 -15.31 -1.34
N ILE A 68 5.92 -15.52 -2.44
CA ILE A 68 5.96 -14.57 -3.57
C ILE A 68 5.06 -15.13 -4.67
N VAL A 69 4.13 -14.28 -5.12
CA VAL A 69 3.21 -14.59 -6.20
C VAL A 69 3.57 -13.75 -7.41
N GLU A 70 3.98 -14.41 -8.47
CA GLU A 70 4.35 -13.81 -9.75
C GLU A 70 3.32 -14.25 -10.82
N PRO A 71 2.19 -13.53 -10.97
CA PRO A 71 1.12 -13.96 -11.87
C PRO A 71 1.52 -13.89 -13.35
N ASN A 72 2.69 -13.35 -13.64
CA ASN A 72 3.24 -13.18 -15.00
C ASN A 72 2.28 -12.44 -15.93
N ARG A 73 1.67 -11.39 -15.42
CA ARG A 73 0.75 -10.53 -16.18
C ARG A 73 0.87 -9.07 -15.72
N LEU A 74 0.46 -8.14 -16.57
CA LEU A 74 0.22 -6.76 -16.18
C LEU A 74 -1.12 -6.66 -15.45
N TRP A 75 -1.17 -5.81 -14.44
CA TRP A 75 -2.37 -5.51 -13.69
C TRP A 75 -3.14 -4.37 -14.36
N ALA A 76 -4.46 -4.43 -14.42
CA ALA A 76 -5.27 -3.33 -14.94
C ALA A 76 -5.10 -2.04 -14.10
N GLY A 77 -4.80 -2.20 -12.81
CA GLY A 77 -4.51 -1.09 -11.90
C GLY A 77 -4.30 -1.55 -10.47
N GLN A 78 -4.09 -0.57 -9.58
CA GLN A 78 -3.83 -0.83 -8.16
C GLN A 78 -4.99 -1.56 -7.46
N VAL A 79 -6.22 -1.26 -7.83
CA VAL A 79 -7.42 -1.90 -7.25
C VAL A 79 -7.41 -3.40 -7.51
N GLU A 80 -7.15 -3.83 -8.75
CA GLU A 80 -7.08 -5.25 -9.11
C GLU A 80 -5.94 -5.94 -8.36
N LYS A 81 -4.72 -5.37 -8.42
CA LYS A 81 -3.54 -5.95 -7.79
C LYS A 81 -3.71 -6.08 -6.28
N ARG A 82 -4.21 -5.05 -5.61
CA ARG A 82 -4.45 -5.08 -4.16
C ARG A 82 -5.57 -6.04 -3.77
N SER A 83 -6.63 -6.12 -4.55
CA SER A 83 -7.72 -7.07 -4.27
C SER A 83 -7.25 -8.51 -4.40
N PHE A 84 -6.45 -8.82 -5.42
CA PHE A 84 -5.80 -10.12 -5.56
C PHE A 84 -4.88 -10.42 -4.38
N LEU A 85 -4.00 -9.47 -4.02
CA LEU A 85 -3.08 -9.61 -2.90
C LEU A 85 -3.81 -9.86 -1.58
N LEU A 86 -4.92 -9.14 -1.32
CA LEU A 86 -5.75 -9.32 -0.13
C LEU A 86 -6.36 -10.72 -0.08
N ALA A 87 -6.87 -11.24 -1.20
CA ALA A 87 -7.42 -12.59 -1.28
C ALA A 87 -6.35 -13.66 -0.98
N GLU A 88 -5.14 -13.51 -1.50
CA GLU A 88 -4.01 -14.42 -1.21
C GLU A 88 -3.56 -14.30 0.27
N ALA A 89 -3.45 -13.09 0.80
CA ALA A 89 -3.04 -12.84 2.17
C ALA A 89 -4.08 -13.32 3.20
N ALA A 90 -5.37 -13.32 2.85
CA ALA A 90 -6.44 -13.76 3.74
C ALA A 90 -6.36 -15.23 4.13
N ARG A 91 -5.74 -16.07 3.30
CA ARG A 91 -5.67 -17.52 3.52
C ARG A 91 -4.92 -17.85 4.81
N GLY A 92 -5.66 -18.28 5.82
CA GLY A 92 -5.13 -18.69 7.12
C GLY A 92 -4.59 -17.53 7.98
N SER A 93 -5.03 -16.30 7.76
CA SER A 93 -4.67 -15.13 8.57
C SER A 93 -5.76 -14.80 9.58
N ASP A 94 -5.36 -14.27 10.73
CA ASP A 94 -6.27 -13.58 11.67
C ASP A 94 -6.33 -12.09 11.37
N TRP A 95 -5.19 -11.54 10.88
CA TRP A 95 -5.04 -10.17 10.44
C TRP A 95 -4.20 -10.06 9.17
N ILE A 96 -4.52 -9.10 8.32
CA ILE A 96 -3.78 -8.74 7.11
C ILE A 96 -3.27 -7.32 7.28
N ALA A 97 -1.96 -7.12 7.30
CA ALA A 97 -1.32 -5.81 7.28
C ALA A 97 -1.01 -5.43 5.82
N ILE A 98 -1.66 -4.39 5.29
CA ILE A 98 -1.39 -3.92 3.93
C ILE A 98 -0.12 -3.09 3.94
N VAL A 99 0.82 -3.40 3.03
CA VAL A 99 2.12 -2.73 2.96
C VAL A 99 2.44 -2.36 1.52
N ASP A 100 2.79 -1.11 1.29
CA ASP A 100 3.42 -0.67 0.04
C ASP A 100 4.96 -0.72 0.21
N ALA A 101 5.69 -0.94 -0.85
CA ALA A 101 7.15 -1.16 -0.82
C ALA A 101 7.95 0.04 -0.27
N ASP A 102 7.37 1.22 -0.25
CA ASP A 102 7.95 2.44 0.33
C ASP A 102 7.50 2.70 1.78
N TRP A 103 7.00 1.69 2.49
CA TRP A 103 6.59 1.77 3.89
C TRP A 103 7.54 1.01 4.81
N ILE A 104 7.95 1.65 5.89
CA ILE A 104 8.68 1.00 6.99
C ILE A 104 7.78 1.01 8.22
N ILE A 105 7.53 -0.14 8.79
CA ILE A 105 6.77 -0.28 10.03
C ILE A 105 7.74 -0.18 11.20
N HIS A 106 7.37 0.62 12.19
CA HIS A 106 8.03 0.73 13.49
C HIS A 106 7.01 0.37 14.57
N ALA A 107 7.15 -0.76 15.24
CA ALA A 107 6.20 -1.23 16.23
C ALA A 107 6.87 -1.78 17.49
N ASP A 108 6.20 -1.65 18.63
CA ASP A 108 6.40 -2.55 19.76
C ASP A 108 5.60 -3.83 19.46
N ARG A 109 6.28 -4.84 18.93
CA ARG A 109 5.67 -6.10 18.49
C ARG A 109 4.81 -6.74 19.59
N ALA A 110 5.34 -6.82 20.81
CA ALA A 110 4.65 -7.49 21.90
C ALA A 110 3.37 -6.74 22.32
N ALA A 111 3.48 -5.42 22.51
CA ALA A 111 2.35 -4.59 22.89
C ALA A 111 1.29 -4.50 21.78
N ALA A 112 1.70 -4.33 20.51
CA ALA A 112 0.79 -4.26 19.39
C ALA A 112 0.00 -5.57 19.21
N ARG A 113 0.65 -6.72 19.33
CA ARG A 113 0.00 -8.03 19.22
C ARG A 113 -0.95 -8.29 20.36
N ALA A 114 -0.55 -7.98 21.61
CA ALA A 114 -1.43 -8.13 22.77
C ALA A 114 -2.70 -7.27 22.63
N GLU A 115 -2.57 -6.04 22.11
CA GLU A 115 -3.73 -5.19 21.83
C GLU A 115 -4.62 -5.80 20.74
N LEU A 116 -4.04 -6.29 19.62
CA LEU A 116 -4.78 -6.91 18.53
C LEU A 116 -5.59 -8.14 18.94
N GLU A 117 -5.15 -8.89 19.96
CA GLU A 117 -5.89 -10.03 20.51
C GLU A 117 -7.21 -9.59 21.17
N THR A 118 -7.29 -8.37 21.66
CA THR A 118 -8.47 -7.81 22.33
C THR A 118 -9.37 -6.99 21.41
N VAL A 119 -8.94 -6.70 20.18
CA VAL A 119 -9.72 -5.91 19.23
C VAL A 119 -10.85 -6.75 18.63
N HIS A 120 -12.07 -6.23 18.73
CA HIS A 120 -13.27 -6.82 18.13
C HIS A 120 -13.66 -6.18 16.81
N ASP A 121 -13.09 -5.04 16.49
CA ASP A 121 -13.31 -4.34 15.22
C ASP A 121 -12.64 -5.07 14.05
N ASP A 122 -13.15 -4.84 12.85
CA ASP A 122 -12.67 -5.49 11.63
C ASP A 122 -11.47 -4.80 11.01
N VAL A 123 -11.24 -3.55 11.36
CA VAL A 123 -10.18 -2.69 10.82
C VAL A 123 -9.41 -2.03 11.95
N VAL A 124 -8.10 -2.01 11.82
CA VAL A 124 -7.23 -1.26 12.72
C VAL A 124 -6.52 -0.16 11.96
N SER A 125 -6.66 1.06 12.45
CA SER A 125 -5.98 2.23 11.94
C SER A 125 -4.71 2.52 12.75
N VAL A 126 -3.68 2.97 12.05
CA VAL A 126 -2.37 3.29 12.64
C VAL A 126 -1.88 4.66 12.18
N SER A 127 -0.94 5.22 12.92
CA SER A 127 -0.29 6.48 12.54
C SER A 127 0.64 6.24 11.36
N MET A 128 0.55 7.08 10.36
CA MET A 128 1.49 7.14 9.24
C MET A 128 2.11 8.53 9.19
N TRP A 129 3.41 8.61 8.98
CA TRP A 129 4.12 9.87 8.81
C TRP A 129 5.05 9.81 7.61
N THR A 130 5.21 10.94 6.93
CA THR A 130 6.13 11.08 5.80
C THR A 130 7.31 11.92 6.27
N PRO A 131 8.52 11.35 6.35
CA PRO A 131 9.69 12.11 6.77
C PRO A 131 9.96 13.24 5.78
N ASP A 132 10.45 14.36 6.29
CA ASP A 132 11.04 15.40 5.45
C ASP A 132 12.45 14.93 5.08
N SER A 133 12.62 14.60 3.80
CA SER A 133 13.92 14.10 3.30
C SER A 133 14.96 15.20 3.11
N GLY A 134 14.56 16.47 3.25
CA GLY A 134 15.40 17.61 2.87
C GLY A 134 15.63 17.73 1.36
N LEU A 135 15.03 16.85 0.56
CA LEU A 135 15.10 16.89 -0.90
C LEU A 135 13.97 17.74 -1.45
N GLU A 136 14.20 18.41 -2.56
CA GLU A 136 13.11 19.09 -3.27
C GLU A 136 12.10 18.06 -3.78
N PRO A 137 10.84 18.13 -3.34
CA PRO A 137 9.84 17.14 -3.71
C PRO A 137 9.60 17.13 -5.22
N ALA A 138 9.58 15.95 -5.82
CA ALA A 138 9.38 15.77 -7.26
C ALA A 138 8.01 16.25 -7.77
N THR A 139 7.04 16.42 -6.89
CA THR A 139 5.70 16.88 -7.22
C THR A 139 5.12 17.80 -6.16
N GLY A 140 4.20 18.68 -6.53
CA GLY A 140 3.50 19.55 -5.56
C GLY A 140 2.68 18.76 -4.52
N TRP A 141 2.33 17.51 -4.79
CA TRP A 141 1.69 16.63 -3.82
C TRP A 141 2.67 16.21 -2.72
N HIS A 142 3.90 15.85 -3.07
CA HIS A 142 4.95 15.47 -2.11
C HIS A 142 5.22 16.62 -1.12
N ARG A 143 5.25 17.88 -1.58
CA ARG A 143 5.36 19.05 -0.69
C ARG A 143 4.23 19.12 0.34
N LYS A 144 3.02 18.68 -0.01
CA LYS A 144 1.87 18.71 0.88
C LYS A 144 1.92 17.63 1.96
N VAL A 145 2.67 16.55 1.77
CA VAL A 145 2.72 15.42 2.69
C VAL A 145 4.00 15.36 3.51
N ALA A 146 5.08 16.03 3.07
CA ALA A 146 6.34 16.08 3.83
C ALA A 146 6.11 16.57 5.26
N GLY A 147 6.66 15.87 6.23
CA GLY A 147 6.54 16.15 7.66
C GLY A 147 5.13 15.95 8.25
N LYS A 148 4.15 15.50 7.47
CA LYS A 148 2.78 15.30 7.95
C LYS A 148 2.56 13.94 8.55
N ARG A 149 1.67 13.92 9.56
CA ARG A 149 1.10 12.69 10.11
C ARG A 149 -0.33 12.52 9.62
N SER A 150 -0.72 11.30 9.36
CA SER A 150 -2.08 10.92 9.02
C SER A 150 -2.42 9.58 9.68
N GLU A 151 -3.70 9.31 9.81
CA GLU A 151 -4.20 8.01 10.26
C GLU A 151 -4.60 7.19 9.03
N GLN A 152 -4.19 5.92 8.98
CA GLN A 152 -4.47 5.03 7.86
C GLN A 152 -5.07 3.72 8.36
N PRO A 153 -6.17 3.22 7.75
CA PRO A 153 -6.57 1.83 7.88
C PRO A 153 -5.42 0.94 7.36
N HIS A 154 -4.96 0.01 8.19
CA HIS A 154 -3.75 -0.75 7.88
C HIS A 154 -3.89 -2.25 8.11
N LEU A 155 -4.48 -2.66 9.24
CA LEU A 155 -4.73 -4.07 9.49
C LEU A 155 -6.22 -4.36 9.31
N PHE A 156 -6.52 -5.49 8.68
CA PHE A 156 -7.87 -5.93 8.34
C PHE A 156 -8.08 -7.36 8.79
N ARG A 157 -9.26 -7.67 9.32
CA ARG A 157 -9.72 -9.05 9.42
C ARG A 157 -9.87 -9.65 8.02
N PRO A 158 -9.64 -10.95 7.83
CA PRO A 158 -9.83 -11.63 6.55
C PRO A 158 -11.33 -11.83 6.26
N LEU A 159 -12.04 -10.73 6.05
CA LEU A 159 -13.48 -10.76 5.79
C LEU A 159 -13.79 -11.30 4.38
N PRO A 160 -14.97 -11.88 4.18
CA PRO A 160 -15.43 -12.33 2.87
C PRO A 160 -15.36 -11.21 1.83
N GLU A 161 -14.80 -11.51 0.66
CA GLU A 161 -14.61 -10.57 -0.44
C GLU A 161 -13.96 -9.23 -0.04
N LEU A 162 -13.05 -9.25 0.93
CA LEU A 162 -12.23 -8.09 1.25
C LEU A 162 -11.45 -7.65 0.01
N ARG A 163 -11.66 -6.41 -0.42
CA ARG A 163 -11.03 -5.88 -1.62
C ARG A 163 -10.74 -4.38 -1.54
N ALA A 164 -9.82 -3.94 -2.36
CA ALA A 164 -9.61 -2.52 -2.61
C ALA A 164 -10.73 -1.96 -3.51
N GLU A 165 -11.17 -0.75 -3.25
CA GLU A 165 -12.20 -0.06 -4.06
C GLU A 165 -11.66 1.17 -4.77
N THR A 166 -10.59 1.76 -4.21
CA THR A 166 -9.88 2.88 -4.82
C THR A 166 -8.37 2.75 -4.60
N MET A 167 -7.60 3.59 -5.28
CA MET A 167 -6.14 3.50 -5.30
C MET A 167 -5.45 3.69 -3.95
N HIS A 168 -6.01 4.41 -2.98
CA HIS A 168 -5.18 4.82 -1.86
C HIS A 168 -5.69 4.50 -0.46
N ALA A 169 -6.96 4.17 -0.25
CA ALA A 169 -7.42 4.03 1.12
C ALA A 169 -8.80 3.40 1.33
N TRP A 170 -9.47 2.96 0.29
CA TRP A 170 -10.85 2.50 0.45
C TRP A 170 -10.92 1.01 0.17
N TYR A 171 -11.38 0.32 1.17
CA TYR A 171 -11.56 -1.12 1.13
C TYR A 171 -13.01 -1.44 1.44
N SER A 172 -13.50 -2.57 1.00
CA SER A 172 -14.81 -3.08 1.36
C SER A 172 -14.76 -4.59 1.54
N ALA A 173 -15.73 -5.10 2.27
CA ALA A 173 -15.94 -6.53 2.46
C ALA A 173 -17.44 -6.85 2.46
N LEU A 174 -17.80 -8.12 2.35
CA LEU A 174 -19.17 -8.57 2.59
C LEU A 174 -19.35 -8.88 4.08
N VAL A 175 -20.34 -8.27 4.71
CA VAL A 175 -20.77 -8.56 6.09
C VAL A 175 -22.28 -8.78 6.05
N ASP A 176 -22.73 -9.96 6.45
CA ASP A 176 -24.13 -10.38 6.41
C ASP A 176 -24.77 -10.24 5.01
N GLY A 177 -23.98 -10.48 3.95
CA GLY A 177 -24.42 -10.35 2.55
C GLY A 177 -24.46 -8.92 1.99
N GLU A 178 -24.13 -7.91 2.79
CA GLU A 178 -24.06 -6.52 2.38
C GLU A 178 -22.62 -6.04 2.16
N ARG A 179 -22.41 -5.15 1.18
CA ARG A 179 -21.11 -4.50 0.97
C ARG A 179 -20.90 -3.39 1.99
N VAL A 180 -19.94 -3.59 2.90
CA VAL A 180 -19.60 -2.68 3.99
C VAL A 180 -18.20 -2.10 3.74
N TRP A 181 -17.99 -0.84 4.08
CA TRP A 181 -16.78 -0.08 3.70
C TRP A 181 -15.88 0.20 4.90
N ALA A 182 -14.59 0.01 4.71
CA ALA A 182 -13.58 0.59 5.59
C ALA A 182 -13.26 2.00 5.08
N LEU A 183 -13.77 3.01 5.76
CA LEU A 183 -13.66 4.39 5.29
C LEU A 183 -12.70 5.21 6.14
N LYS A 184 -11.91 6.00 5.44
CA LYS A 184 -11.46 7.28 5.96
C LYS A 184 -12.37 8.38 5.38
N GLY A 185 -13.08 9.12 6.25
CA GLY A 185 -13.82 10.33 5.85
C GLY A 185 -15.34 10.22 5.79
N ASN A 186 -15.98 11.40 5.87
CA ASN A 186 -17.40 11.63 5.99
C ASN A 186 -18.21 11.22 4.75
N ARG A 187 -18.67 9.96 4.70
CA ARG A 187 -19.80 9.59 3.84
C ARG A 187 -20.93 9.02 4.70
N PRO A 188 -21.87 9.86 5.18
CA PRO A 188 -22.82 9.53 6.23
C PRO A 188 -23.93 8.55 5.85
N LYS A 189 -23.93 7.94 4.67
CA LYS A 189 -25.04 7.09 4.19
C LYS A 189 -24.68 5.62 3.94
N ARG A 190 -23.48 5.17 4.29
CA ARG A 190 -23.07 3.76 4.06
C ARG A 190 -22.70 3.12 5.41
N ARG A 191 -23.06 1.84 5.55
CA ARG A 191 -22.58 1.01 6.68
C ARG A 191 -21.06 0.93 6.60
N VAL A 192 -20.37 1.15 7.72
CA VAL A 192 -18.92 1.21 7.83
C VAL A 192 -18.46 0.07 8.74
N LEU A 193 -17.35 -0.58 8.39
CA LEU A 193 -16.68 -1.55 9.25
C LEU A 193 -16.25 -0.89 10.56
N GLY A 194 -16.35 -1.63 11.67
CA GLY A 194 -15.80 -1.20 12.94
C GLY A 194 -14.31 -0.90 12.81
N GLN A 195 -13.87 0.24 13.35
CA GLN A 195 -12.48 0.67 13.28
C GLN A 195 -11.92 0.93 14.68
N HIS A 196 -10.85 0.23 15.00
CA HIS A 196 -10.04 0.46 16.18
C HIS A 196 -8.80 1.27 15.83
N ARG A 197 -8.44 2.22 16.69
CA ARG A 197 -7.15 2.90 16.63
C ARG A 197 -6.18 2.23 17.57
N LEU A 198 -5.09 1.67 17.03
CA LEU A 198 -4.06 1.04 17.83
C LEU A 198 -3.40 2.06 18.75
N ARG A 199 -3.33 1.73 20.05
CA ARG A 199 -2.74 2.57 21.12
C ARG A 199 -1.29 2.23 21.37
N ALA A 200 -0.93 0.95 21.18
CA ALA A 200 0.43 0.49 21.25
C ALA A 200 1.29 1.26 20.23
N ARG A 201 2.59 1.36 20.49
CA ARG A 201 3.52 1.98 19.54
C ARG A 201 3.48 1.21 18.24
N TYR A 202 2.92 1.83 17.22
CA TYR A 202 2.86 1.32 15.86
C TYR A 202 2.75 2.50 14.91
N GLU A 203 3.77 2.71 14.11
CA GLU A 203 3.83 3.81 13.16
C GLU A 203 4.33 3.31 11.81
N ILE A 204 3.84 3.90 10.73
CA ILE A 204 4.33 3.67 9.37
C ILE A 204 5.12 4.91 8.94
N GLU A 205 6.39 4.71 8.60
CA GLU A 205 7.21 5.67 7.91
C GLU A 205 6.99 5.51 6.40
N HIS A 206 6.41 6.53 5.77
CA HIS A 206 6.11 6.51 4.34
C HIS A 206 7.23 7.21 3.55
N ARG A 207 8.08 6.42 2.89
CA ARG A 207 9.28 6.88 2.19
C ARG A 207 9.04 7.34 0.75
N THR A 208 7.87 7.83 0.43
CA THR A 208 7.54 8.29 -0.93
C THR A 208 8.48 9.37 -1.48
N LEU A 209 9.12 10.16 -0.61
CA LEU A 209 10.08 11.21 -1.00
C LEU A 209 11.47 10.65 -1.38
N TYR A 210 11.72 9.36 -1.15
CA TYR A 210 12.99 8.70 -1.49
C TYR A 210 12.93 7.91 -2.80
N ARG A 211 11.88 8.07 -3.58
CA ARG A 211 11.69 7.38 -4.87
C ARG A 211 12.71 7.80 -5.91
N THR A 212 13.10 6.85 -6.76
CA THR A 212 13.94 7.13 -7.93
C THR A 212 13.22 8.05 -8.93
N GLU A 213 14.00 8.70 -9.81
CA GLU A 213 13.44 9.51 -10.89
C GLU A 213 12.46 8.71 -11.76
N GLN A 214 12.81 7.45 -12.09
CA GLN A 214 11.95 6.57 -12.86
C GLN A 214 10.62 6.29 -12.15
N GLN A 215 10.65 6.01 -10.86
CA GLN A 215 9.44 5.82 -10.05
C GLN A 215 8.59 7.09 -9.96
N CYS A 216 9.23 8.24 -9.82
CA CYS A 216 8.54 9.53 -9.82
C CYS A 216 7.86 9.82 -11.16
N ARG A 217 8.54 9.53 -12.28
CA ARG A 217 7.99 9.68 -13.64
C ARG A 217 6.80 8.75 -13.86
N ALA A 218 6.95 7.47 -13.50
CA ALA A 218 5.89 6.48 -13.63
C ALA A 218 4.67 6.84 -12.79
N SER A 219 4.87 7.22 -11.52
CA SER A 219 3.80 7.66 -10.62
C SER A 219 3.07 8.88 -11.17
N ARG A 220 3.80 9.86 -11.73
CA ARG A 220 3.23 11.07 -12.32
C ARG A 220 2.40 10.77 -13.55
N ALA A 221 2.90 9.95 -14.47
CA ALA A 221 2.17 9.51 -15.65
C ALA A 221 0.88 8.77 -15.27
N PHE A 222 0.95 7.92 -14.27
CA PHE A 222 -0.18 7.17 -13.75
C PHE A 222 -1.22 8.07 -13.05
N CYS A 223 -0.77 9.04 -12.23
CA CYS A 223 -1.66 9.98 -11.54
C CYS A 223 -2.34 11.00 -12.47
N ASN A 224 -1.75 11.24 -13.64
CA ASN A 224 -2.34 12.09 -14.66
C ASN A 224 -3.27 11.31 -15.61
N ASP A 225 -3.40 9.99 -15.42
CA ASP A 225 -4.34 9.20 -16.20
C ASP A 225 -5.78 9.65 -15.89
N ARG A 226 -6.53 9.94 -16.96
CA ARG A 226 -7.93 10.37 -16.88
C ARG A 226 -8.80 9.44 -16.05
N GLU A 227 -8.62 8.12 -16.18
CA GLU A 227 -9.34 7.12 -15.43
C GLU A 227 -9.07 7.22 -13.92
N PHE A 228 -7.85 7.57 -13.53
CA PHE A 228 -7.49 7.81 -12.14
C PHE A 228 -8.22 9.02 -11.56
N VAL A 229 -8.22 10.13 -12.28
CA VAL A 229 -8.90 11.35 -11.86
C VAL A 229 -10.41 11.13 -11.76
N LEU A 230 -11.02 10.46 -12.73
CA LEU A 230 -12.45 10.14 -12.75
C LEU A 230 -12.87 9.24 -11.57
N ARG A 231 -12.08 8.21 -11.26
CA ARG A 231 -12.35 7.35 -10.08
C ARG A 231 -12.21 8.09 -8.75
N LEU A 232 -11.29 9.05 -8.64
CA LEU A 232 -11.14 9.87 -7.44
C LEU A 232 -12.26 10.88 -7.26
N THR A 233 -12.73 11.47 -8.35
CA THR A 233 -13.73 12.56 -8.31
C THR A 233 -15.16 12.04 -8.39
N GLY A 234 -15.36 10.81 -8.85
CA GLY A 234 -16.68 10.24 -9.10
C GLY A 234 -17.42 10.91 -10.27
N GLN A 235 -16.71 11.68 -11.08
CA GLN A 235 -17.25 12.30 -12.30
C GLN A 235 -16.96 11.36 -13.48
N GLU A 236 -17.95 10.59 -13.87
CA GLU A 236 -17.99 9.92 -15.16
C GLU A 236 -18.44 10.97 -16.20
N ASP A 237 -17.75 11.04 -17.31
CA ASP A 237 -18.14 11.58 -18.62
C ASP A 237 -18.07 13.09 -18.95
N ASP A 238 -18.03 14.03 -18.02
CA ASP A 238 -18.06 15.46 -18.40
C ASP A 238 -16.78 16.26 -18.04
N ALA A 239 -15.67 15.62 -17.74
CA ALA A 239 -14.44 16.37 -17.54
C ALA A 239 -13.96 16.92 -18.89
N PRO A 240 -13.89 18.26 -19.06
CA PRO A 240 -13.29 18.85 -20.25
C PRO A 240 -11.91 18.26 -20.42
N GLY A 241 -11.53 17.93 -21.65
CA GLY A 241 -10.28 17.24 -21.96
C GLY A 241 -9.14 17.84 -21.18
N LEU A 242 -8.61 17.07 -20.22
CA LEU A 242 -7.39 17.45 -19.53
C LEU A 242 -6.33 17.68 -20.61
N PRO A 243 -5.58 18.78 -20.55
CA PRO A 243 -4.47 18.98 -21.47
C PRO A 243 -3.56 17.75 -21.43
N PRO A 244 -2.94 17.38 -22.55
CA PRO A 244 -1.96 16.29 -22.56
C PRO A 244 -0.95 16.54 -21.44
N PRO A 245 -0.53 15.51 -20.71
CA PRO A 245 0.35 15.69 -19.56
C PRO A 245 1.60 16.44 -20.00
N VAL A 246 1.78 17.64 -19.47
CA VAL A 246 3.02 18.39 -19.64
C VAL A 246 4.04 17.74 -18.71
N PHE A 247 4.93 16.97 -19.32
CA PHE A 247 5.99 16.27 -18.59
C PHE A 247 7.17 17.22 -18.35
N ASP A 248 7.01 18.19 -17.48
CA ASP A 248 8.15 18.92 -16.91
C ASP A 248 8.77 18.05 -15.82
N TYR A 249 9.78 17.28 -16.21
CA TYR A 249 10.52 16.39 -15.32
C TYR A 249 11.53 17.19 -14.52
N VAL A 250 11.24 17.42 -13.27
CA VAL A 250 12.26 17.85 -12.31
C VAL A 250 13.03 16.61 -11.89
N THR A 251 14.26 16.49 -12.34
CA THR A 251 15.22 15.48 -11.89
C THR A 251 15.61 15.82 -10.46
N VAL A 252 15.30 14.95 -9.50
CA VAL A 252 15.85 15.04 -8.16
C VAL A 252 17.12 14.19 -8.15
N PRO A 253 18.33 14.77 -7.99
CA PRO A 253 19.53 13.97 -7.86
C PRO A 253 19.46 13.17 -6.56
N TYR A 254 19.65 11.88 -6.66
CA TYR A 254 19.87 11.01 -5.51
C TYR A 254 21.27 11.26 -4.94
N ARG A 255 21.34 11.55 -3.67
CA ARG A 255 22.59 11.47 -2.88
C ARG A 255 22.55 10.24 -1.98
#